data_aff071557294c3e9a0e356cffd0f8736
#
_entry.id   aff071557294c3e9a0e356cffd0f8736
#
_cell.length_a   1.000
_cell.length_b   1.000
_cell.length_c   1.000
_cell.angle_alpha   90.00
_cell.angle_beta   90.00
_cell.angle_gamma   90.00
#
_symmetry.space_group_name_H-M   'P 1'
#
loop_
_entity.id
_entity.type
_entity.pdbx_description
1 polymer ?
#
loop_
_entity_poly.entity_id
_entity_poly.type
_entity_poly.pdbx_seq_one_letter_code
_entity_poly.pdbx_strand_id
1 'polypeptide(L)'
;MWGRTKRGASNLIGVITGSMMPVIGLLAASGILKGIMTILTTWGGVSTTSQTYVIINAMGDATFYFLPILVGFTAAQKLGANPVIVAIIGAFLIYPSLVSIYTSGKFTGTMLGMGINSNFFGIPVHIPQYTYSIFPMIFAAWMASKVEPWIKKWMPVVLRMIFSPLVEIFLVGITVLVVVGPIITLVSTGISDALQWVLSSNLILAGLIIGGLYQVLVIFGLHWAVIPIISAELSVPGGHSLLNAIVSVTMIAQGAGALAVWAKTRKNKDLKGLAMSAAISAAAGITEPAMYGVNLKYGRVFITSSIGAAIGGLVNGFLHVDMYGFTGSLIGFPSFASASNPNNFMNFWIVAAVTIVAAFTLTYLFGYKEGDSLKAKTAPKKRHLGE
;
A
#
# COMPACT_ATOMS: atom_id res chain seq x y z
N MET A 1 -24.21 -19.94 -3.28
CA MET A 1 -23.19 -19.17 -4.00
C MET A 1 -22.58 -18.04 -3.17
N TRP A 2 -23.31 -17.25 -2.42
CA TRP A 2 -22.83 -16.08 -1.65
C TRP A 2 -21.81 -16.38 -0.53
N GLY A 3 -21.83 -17.54 0.06
CA GLY A 3 -20.87 -17.93 1.12
C GLY A 3 -19.49 -18.36 0.61
N ARG A 4 -19.37 -18.83 -0.63
CA ARG A 4 -18.09 -19.20 -1.26
C ARG A 4 -17.32 -17.97 -1.74
N THR A 5 -18.00 -16.96 -2.27
CA THR A 5 -17.39 -15.69 -2.71
C THR A 5 -16.84 -14.88 -1.54
N LYS A 6 -17.53 -14.83 -0.38
CA LYS A 6 -17.01 -14.18 0.84
C LYS A 6 -15.74 -14.85 1.38
N ARG A 7 -15.65 -16.20 1.33
CA ARG A 7 -14.45 -16.92 1.76
C ARG A 7 -13.27 -16.69 0.78
N GLY A 8 -13.54 -16.64 -0.53
CA GLY A 8 -12.51 -16.35 -1.54
C GLY A 8 -11.91 -14.96 -1.39
N ALA A 9 -12.74 -13.94 -1.27
CA ALA A 9 -12.30 -12.55 -1.06
C ALA A 9 -11.53 -12.39 0.26
N SER A 10 -12.01 -12.99 1.35
CA SER A 10 -11.33 -12.96 2.65
C SER A 10 -9.94 -13.64 2.60
N ASN A 11 -9.82 -14.74 1.86
CA ASN A 11 -8.54 -15.44 1.70
C ASN A 11 -7.56 -14.61 0.86
N LEU A 12 -8.02 -13.98 -0.22
CA LEU A 12 -7.18 -13.11 -1.06
C LEU A 12 -6.66 -11.92 -0.25
N ILE A 13 -7.53 -11.23 0.49
CA ILE A 13 -7.16 -10.13 1.38
C ILE A 13 -6.12 -10.59 2.42
N GLY A 14 -6.33 -11.77 3.01
CA GLY A 14 -5.39 -12.35 3.97
C GLY A 14 -4.01 -12.68 3.37
N VAL A 15 -3.96 -13.08 2.10
CA VAL A 15 -2.71 -13.29 1.37
C VAL A 15 -2.02 -11.96 1.10
N ILE A 16 -2.74 -10.97 0.55
CA ILE A 16 -2.19 -9.65 0.24
C ILE A 16 -1.61 -9.01 1.50
N THR A 17 -2.42 -8.89 2.55
CA THR A 17 -2.00 -8.29 3.83
C THR A 17 -0.82 -9.04 4.44
N GLY A 18 -0.87 -10.38 4.48
CA GLY A 18 0.18 -11.20 5.05
C GLY A 18 1.50 -11.13 4.27
N SER A 19 1.44 -10.93 2.96
CA SER A 19 2.62 -10.76 2.11
C SER A 19 3.26 -9.38 2.27
N MET A 20 2.46 -8.36 2.54
CA MET A 20 2.93 -6.97 2.66
C MET A 20 3.45 -6.63 4.05
N MET A 21 2.91 -7.27 5.10
CA MET A 21 3.25 -6.97 6.49
C MET A 21 4.78 -6.88 6.75
N PRO A 22 5.63 -7.83 6.27
CA PRO A 22 7.08 -7.74 6.49
C PRO A 22 7.75 -6.58 5.75
N VAL A 23 7.12 -6.05 4.69
CA VAL A 23 7.68 -5.01 3.81
C VAL A 23 7.30 -3.61 4.28
N ILE A 24 6.18 -3.45 5.02
CA ILE A 24 5.66 -2.15 5.45
C ILE A 24 6.69 -1.32 6.21
N GLY A 25 7.41 -1.93 7.16
CA GLY A 25 8.43 -1.24 7.94
C GLY A 25 9.59 -0.71 7.08
N LEU A 26 9.99 -1.48 6.05
CA LEU A 26 11.02 -1.07 5.11
C LEU A 26 10.53 0.10 4.22
N LEU A 27 9.29 0.04 3.74
CA LEU A 27 8.69 1.14 2.98
C LEU A 27 8.62 2.43 3.79
N ALA A 28 8.21 2.33 5.07
CA ALA A 28 8.17 3.48 5.97
C ALA A 28 9.57 4.07 6.20
N ALA A 29 10.58 3.24 6.49
CA ALA A 29 11.96 3.68 6.67
C ALA A 29 12.52 4.35 5.42
N SER A 30 12.30 3.75 4.24
CA SER A 30 12.69 4.31 2.95
C SER A 30 12.00 5.64 2.67
N GLY A 31 10.71 5.76 2.99
CA GLY A 31 9.96 7.00 2.85
C GLY A 31 10.49 8.11 3.76
N ILE A 32 10.82 7.80 5.03
CA ILE A 32 11.45 8.75 5.95
C ILE A 32 12.79 9.24 5.38
N LEU A 33 13.62 8.33 4.86
CA LEU A 33 14.90 8.69 4.27
C LEU A 33 14.73 9.62 3.06
N LYS A 34 13.78 9.33 2.16
CA LYS A 34 13.42 10.21 1.04
C LYS A 34 12.91 11.57 1.54
N GLY A 35 12.09 11.61 2.58
CA GLY A 35 11.62 12.85 3.20
C GLY A 35 12.75 13.69 3.79
N ILE A 36 13.71 13.07 4.49
CA ILE A 36 14.91 13.76 4.99
C ILE A 36 15.71 14.34 3.83
N MET A 37 15.90 13.57 2.75
CA MET A 37 16.60 14.07 1.57
C MET A 37 15.87 15.24 0.91
N THR A 38 14.54 15.25 0.90
CA THR A 38 13.76 16.38 0.41
C THR A 38 14.01 17.64 1.25
N ILE A 39 14.09 17.53 2.57
CA ILE A 39 14.44 18.67 3.44
C ILE A 39 15.83 19.18 3.14
N LEU A 40 16.81 18.27 3.03
CA LEU A 40 18.21 18.63 2.77
C LEU A 40 18.39 19.30 1.40
N THR A 41 17.65 18.89 0.39
CA THR A 41 17.69 19.53 -0.93
C THR A 41 16.94 20.85 -0.96
N THR A 42 15.85 20.99 -0.21
CA THR A 42 15.02 22.20 -0.22
C THR A 42 15.61 23.32 0.63
N TRP A 43 16.12 23.00 1.82
CA TRP A 43 16.61 23.99 2.78
C TRP A 43 18.07 23.79 3.18
N GLY A 44 18.62 22.59 3.05
CA GLY A 44 19.99 22.26 3.44
C GLY A 44 21.06 22.52 2.36
N GLY A 45 20.68 23.03 1.18
CA GLY A 45 21.61 23.34 0.09
C GLY A 45 22.26 22.13 -0.58
N VAL A 46 21.76 20.91 -0.34
CA VAL A 46 22.27 19.70 -1.00
C VAL A 46 21.77 19.65 -2.45
N SER A 47 22.69 19.66 -3.40
CA SER A 47 22.32 19.52 -4.82
C SER A 47 21.83 18.12 -5.14
N THR A 48 20.74 18.02 -5.90
CA THR A 48 20.20 16.74 -6.42
C THR A 48 21.14 16.01 -7.37
N THR A 49 22.15 16.72 -7.93
CA THR A 49 23.19 16.16 -8.78
C THR A 49 24.43 15.71 -8.00
N SER A 50 24.48 15.97 -6.69
CA SER A 50 25.61 15.55 -5.86
C SER A 50 25.66 14.03 -5.72
N GLN A 51 26.85 13.45 -5.67
CA GLN A 51 27.03 12.00 -5.46
C GLN A 51 26.42 11.54 -4.14
N THR A 52 26.52 12.36 -3.09
CA THR A 52 25.89 12.09 -1.79
C THR A 52 24.38 11.94 -1.92
N TYR A 53 23.74 12.87 -2.65
CA TYR A 53 22.30 12.77 -2.91
C TYR A 53 21.95 11.49 -3.66
N VAL A 54 22.66 11.18 -4.75
CA VAL A 54 22.43 9.98 -5.58
C VAL A 54 22.51 8.71 -4.73
N ILE A 55 23.54 8.60 -3.88
CA ILE A 55 23.73 7.41 -3.02
C ILE A 55 22.59 7.28 -1.99
N ILE A 56 22.29 8.35 -1.26
CA ILE A 56 21.27 8.29 -0.20
C ILE A 56 19.88 8.13 -0.80
N ASN A 57 19.59 8.82 -1.92
CA ASN A 57 18.32 8.65 -2.62
C ASN A 57 18.15 7.22 -3.13
N ALA A 58 19.20 6.58 -3.64
CA ALA A 58 19.15 5.18 -4.04
C ALA A 58 18.85 4.25 -2.87
N MET A 59 19.42 4.51 -1.66
CA MET A 59 19.06 3.75 -0.44
C MET A 59 17.58 3.88 -0.11
N GLY A 60 17.01 5.09 -0.20
CA GLY A 60 15.59 5.36 0.03
C GLY A 60 14.69 4.78 -1.06
N ASP A 61 15.17 4.68 -2.29
CA ASP A 61 14.38 4.20 -3.42
C ASP A 61 14.41 2.67 -3.58
N ALA A 62 15.47 2.03 -3.10
CA ALA A 62 15.71 0.60 -3.31
C ALA A 62 14.53 -0.28 -2.87
N THR A 63 13.90 0.01 -1.73
CA THR A 63 12.74 -0.76 -1.24
C THR A 63 11.57 -0.67 -2.21
N PHE A 64 11.33 0.49 -2.79
CA PHE A 64 10.25 0.70 -3.75
C PHE A 64 10.57 0.06 -5.10
N TYR A 65 11.75 0.32 -5.63
CA TYR A 65 12.18 -0.21 -6.92
C TYR A 65 12.18 -1.74 -6.95
N PHE A 66 12.73 -2.37 -5.91
CA PHE A 66 12.82 -3.82 -5.76
C PHE A 66 11.61 -4.46 -5.07
N LEU A 67 10.51 -3.72 -4.94
CA LEU A 67 9.28 -4.21 -4.31
C LEU A 67 8.79 -5.57 -4.89
N PRO A 68 8.86 -5.83 -6.22
CA PRO A 68 8.50 -7.12 -6.78
C PRO A 68 9.30 -8.29 -6.19
N ILE A 69 10.59 -8.10 -5.93
CA ILE A 69 11.43 -9.13 -5.32
C ILE A 69 10.99 -9.39 -3.88
N LEU A 70 10.82 -8.33 -3.10
CA LEU A 70 10.47 -8.41 -1.68
C LEU A 70 9.08 -9.04 -1.49
N VAL A 71 8.10 -8.55 -2.24
CA VAL A 71 6.72 -9.07 -2.17
C VAL A 71 6.63 -10.48 -2.75
N GLY A 72 7.37 -10.77 -3.81
CA GLY A 72 7.45 -12.12 -4.36
C GLY A 72 7.94 -13.13 -3.33
N PHE A 73 9.00 -12.79 -2.61
CA PHE A 73 9.55 -13.61 -1.54
C PHE A 73 8.55 -13.83 -0.41
N THR A 74 7.97 -12.77 0.13
CA THR A 74 7.05 -12.84 1.27
C THR A 74 5.70 -13.49 0.91
N ALA A 75 5.19 -13.25 -0.31
CA ALA A 75 3.98 -13.90 -0.81
C ALA A 75 4.19 -15.41 -0.99
N ALA A 76 5.36 -15.82 -1.50
CA ALA A 76 5.70 -17.23 -1.64
C ALA A 76 5.76 -17.91 -0.27
N GLN A 77 6.38 -17.31 0.74
CA GLN A 77 6.35 -17.81 2.11
C GLN A 77 4.91 -17.98 2.63
N LYS A 78 4.06 -16.99 2.37
CA LYS A 78 2.65 -17.02 2.81
C LYS A 78 1.83 -18.11 2.12
N LEU A 79 2.12 -18.40 0.85
CA LEU A 79 1.37 -19.33 0.00
C LEU A 79 2.00 -20.74 -0.05
N GLY A 80 3.14 -20.97 0.61
CA GLY A 80 3.83 -22.26 0.64
C GLY A 80 4.54 -22.61 -0.67
N ALA A 81 4.93 -21.61 -1.48
CA ALA A 81 5.82 -21.75 -2.62
C ALA A 81 7.28 -21.51 -2.21
N ASN A 82 8.22 -21.82 -3.10
CA ASN A 82 9.64 -21.54 -2.85
C ASN A 82 9.92 -20.04 -2.94
N PRO A 83 10.29 -19.37 -1.82
CA PRO A 83 10.47 -17.91 -1.81
C PRO A 83 11.59 -17.42 -2.73
N VAL A 84 12.66 -18.20 -2.87
CA VAL A 84 13.83 -17.83 -3.69
C VAL A 84 13.46 -17.85 -5.18
N ILE A 85 12.71 -18.87 -5.62
CA ILE A 85 12.27 -18.97 -7.02
C ILE A 85 11.36 -17.79 -7.37
N VAL A 86 10.39 -17.48 -6.52
CA VAL A 86 9.45 -16.36 -6.79
C VAL A 86 10.18 -15.02 -6.73
N ALA A 87 11.15 -14.85 -5.82
CA ALA A 87 11.99 -13.66 -5.80
C ALA A 87 12.80 -13.48 -7.09
N ILE A 88 13.34 -14.57 -7.66
CA ILE A 88 14.04 -14.54 -8.96
C ILE A 88 13.08 -14.19 -10.11
N ILE A 89 11.84 -14.67 -10.06
CA ILE A 89 10.82 -14.22 -11.03
C ILE A 89 10.58 -12.72 -10.90
N GLY A 90 10.51 -12.18 -9.70
CA GLY A 90 10.44 -10.73 -9.46
C GLY A 90 11.64 -9.97 -10.01
N ALA A 91 12.85 -10.49 -9.80
CA ALA A 91 14.08 -9.91 -10.34
C ALA A 91 14.10 -9.97 -11.87
N PHE A 92 13.62 -11.05 -12.48
CA PHE A 92 13.47 -11.17 -13.92
C PHE A 92 12.54 -10.09 -14.49
N LEU A 93 11.40 -9.86 -13.87
CA LEU A 93 10.42 -8.87 -14.36
C LEU A 93 10.95 -7.42 -14.32
N ILE A 94 11.89 -7.13 -13.44
CA ILE A 94 12.55 -5.81 -13.34
C ILE A 94 13.98 -5.83 -13.88
N TYR A 95 14.34 -6.83 -14.67
CA TYR A 95 15.65 -6.90 -15.26
C TYR A 95 15.90 -5.69 -16.19
N PRO A 96 17.09 -5.05 -16.15
CA PRO A 96 17.33 -3.77 -16.84
C PRO A 96 16.94 -3.75 -18.31
N SER A 97 17.14 -4.84 -19.06
CA SER A 97 16.74 -4.90 -20.47
C SER A 97 15.21 -4.89 -20.66
N LEU A 98 14.43 -5.48 -19.74
CA LEU A 98 12.97 -5.43 -19.80
C LEU A 98 12.45 -4.06 -19.39
N VAL A 99 13.04 -3.46 -18.38
CA VAL A 99 12.73 -2.07 -17.96
C VAL A 99 13.02 -1.11 -19.11
N SER A 100 14.13 -1.29 -19.83
CA SER A 100 14.48 -0.43 -20.98
C SER A 100 13.49 -0.54 -22.14
N ILE A 101 12.89 -1.69 -22.38
CA ILE A 101 11.82 -1.87 -23.37
C ILE A 101 10.64 -0.94 -23.05
N TYR A 102 10.19 -0.96 -21.80
CA TYR A 102 9.10 -0.08 -21.36
C TYR A 102 9.48 1.40 -21.42
N THR A 103 10.63 1.77 -20.84
CA THR A 103 11.07 3.18 -20.74
C THR A 103 11.44 3.78 -22.08
N SER A 104 11.74 2.97 -23.12
CA SER A 104 12.01 3.45 -24.46
C SER A 104 10.82 4.18 -25.11
N GLY A 105 9.60 3.94 -24.62
CA GLY A 105 8.36 4.52 -25.13
C GLY A 105 8.04 4.14 -26.59
N LYS A 106 8.74 3.17 -27.16
CA LYS A 106 8.55 2.72 -28.54
C LYS A 106 7.44 1.68 -28.60
N PHE A 107 6.30 2.05 -29.16
CA PHE A 107 5.18 1.15 -29.36
C PHE A 107 4.98 0.89 -30.86
N THR A 108 4.76 -0.36 -31.22
CA THR A 108 4.51 -0.80 -32.61
C THR A 108 3.02 -0.90 -32.96
N GLY A 109 2.15 -0.76 -31.95
CA GLY A 109 0.70 -0.82 -32.10
C GLY A 109 0.02 -0.75 -30.74
N THR A 110 -1.28 -1.03 -30.69
CA THR A 110 -2.07 -1.09 -29.47
C THR A 110 -2.84 -2.41 -29.39
N MET A 111 -2.91 -3.01 -28.21
CA MET A 111 -3.72 -4.18 -27.90
C MET A 111 -4.49 -3.93 -26.59
N LEU A 112 -5.81 -3.98 -26.64
CA LEU A 112 -6.68 -3.70 -25.49
C LEU A 112 -6.40 -2.34 -24.81
N GLY A 113 -6.06 -1.32 -25.60
CA GLY A 113 -5.72 0.01 -25.08
C GLY A 113 -4.28 0.16 -24.56
N MET A 114 -3.48 -0.92 -24.54
CA MET A 114 -2.07 -0.89 -24.13
C MET A 114 -1.16 -0.87 -25.37
N GLY A 115 -0.07 -0.10 -25.31
CA GLY A 115 0.94 -0.07 -26.37
C GLY A 115 1.71 -1.38 -26.46
N ILE A 116 1.80 -1.98 -27.63
CA ILE A 116 2.66 -3.15 -27.91
C ILE A 116 4.09 -2.65 -28.02
N ASN A 117 4.97 -3.12 -27.13
CA ASN A 117 6.36 -2.67 -27.07
C ASN A 117 7.38 -3.81 -27.25
N SER A 118 6.90 -5.05 -27.41
CA SER A 118 7.77 -6.20 -27.58
C SER A 118 7.12 -7.32 -28.40
N ASN A 119 7.91 -8.31 -28.74
CA ASN A 119 7.49 -9.53 -29.45
C ASN A 119 8.10 -10.74 -28.78
N PHE A 120 7.27 -11.74 -28.47
CA PHE A 120 7.72 -12.99 -27.87
C PHE A 120 7.32 -14.16 -28.78
N PHE A 121 8.30 -14.77 -29.43
CA PHE A 121 8.09 -15.82 -30.44
C PHE A 121 7.09 -15.46 -31.55
N GLY A 122 7.14 -14.22 -32.04
CA GLY A 122 6.20 -13.73 -33.08
C GLY A 122 4.87 -13.21 -32.52
N ILE A 123 4.60 -13.37 -31.23
CA ILE A 123 3.38 -12.87 -30.58
C ILE A 123 3.65 -11.44 -30.07
N PRO A 124 2.88 -10.45 -30.51
CA PRO A 124 3.00 -9.10 -29.97
C PRO A 124 2.57 -9.07 -28.49
N VAL A 125 3.41 -8.50 -27.63
CA VAL A 125 3.16 -8.44 -26.20
C VAL A 125 3.34 -7.00 -25.67
N HIS A 126 2.59 -6.69 -24.62
CA HIS A 126 2.80 -5.52 -23.81
C HIS A 126 3.64 -5.91 -22.58
N ILE A 127 4.83 -5.35 -22.45
CA ILE A 127 5.66 -5.46 -21.24
C ILE A 127 5.46 -4.19 -20.44
N PRO A 128 4.72 -4.24 -19.31
CA PRO A 128 4.53 -3.09 -18.44
C PRO A 128 5.74 -2.81 -17.58
N GLN A 129 5.74 -1.68 -16.90
CA GLN A 129 6.70 -1.42 -15.84
C GLN A 129 6.34 -2.24 -14.61
N TYR A 130 7.19 -3.20 -14.27
CA TYR A 130 7.00 -4.04 -13.08
C TYR A 130 7.68 -3.50 -11.83
N THR A 131 8.63 -2.57 -11.95
CA THR A 131 9.17 -1.85 -10.79
C THR A 131 8.04 -1.23 -9.99
N TYR A 132 8.16 -1.22 -8.67
CA TYR A 132 7.11 -0.72 -7.75
C TYR A 132 5.81 -1.54 -7.70
N SER A 133 5.68 -2.61 -8.50
CA SER A 133 4.44 -3.39 -8.58
C SER A 133 4.36 -4.51 -7.53
N ILE A 134 3.14 -4.84 -7.11
CA ILE A 134 2.85 -5.82 -6.05
C ILE A 134 2.04 -6.99 -6.59
N PHE A 135 0.97 -6.71 -7.32
CA PHE A 135 -0.02 -7.71 -7.73
C PHE A 135 0.53 -8.82 -8.62
N PRO A 136 1.38 -8.54 -9.64
CA PRO A 136 1.96 -9.59 -10.46
C PRO A 136 2.69 -10.63 -9.62
N MET A 137 3.35 -10.20 -8.53
CA MET A 137 4.14 -11.06 -7.68
C MET A 137 3.31 -11.90 -6.72
N ILE A 138 2.18 -11.38 -6.24
CA ILE A 138 1.23 -12.18 -5.46
C ILE A 138 0.65 -13.29 -6.33
N PHE A 139 0.31 -12.98 -7.58
CA PHE A 139 -0.15 -13.99 -8.53
C PHE A 139 0.96 -15.00 -8.88
N ALA A 140 2.19 -14.54 -9.12
CA ALA A 140 3.34 -15.39 -9.34
C ALA A 140 3.53 -16.39 -8.21
N ALA A 141 3.47 -15.94 -6.96
CA ALA A 141 3.57 -16.78 -5.78
C ALA A 141 2.42 -17.81 -5.68
N TRP A 142 1.19 -17.37 -5.99
CA TRP A 142 0.04 -18.27 -6.03
C TRP A 142 0.22 -19.34 -7.13
N MET A 143 0.62 -18.95 -8.32
CA MET A 143 0.86 -19.88 -9.43
C MET A 143 2.00 -20.85 -9.11
N ALA A 144 3.12 -20.34 -8.58
CA ALA A 144 4.26 -21.14 -8.14
C ALA A 144 3.84 -22.21 -7.12
N SER A 145 2.97 -21.87 -6.16
CA SER A 145 2.43 -22.81 -5.18
C SER A 145 1.63 -23.97 -5.78
N LYS A 146 1.20 -23.85 -7.02
CA LYS A 146 0.50 -24.91 -7.79
C LYS A 146 1.43 -25.63 -8.77
N VAL A 147 2.30 -24.88 -9.43
CA VAL A 147 3.22 -25.39 -10.46
C VAL A 147 4.31 -26.26 -9.82
N GLU A 148 4.90 -25.85 -8.71
CA GLU A 148 5.94 -26.62 -8.04
C GLU A 148 5.51 -28.06 -7.64
N PRO A 149 4.37 -28.26 -6.94
CA PRO A 149 3.89 -29.63 -6.64
C PRO A 149 3.52 -30.43 -7.90
N TRP A 150 3.03 -29.75 -8.95
CA TRP A 150 2.72 -30.40 -10.23
C TRP A 150 3.98 -30.91 -10.92
N ILE A 151 5.05 -30.11 -10.98
CA ILE A 151 6.34 -30.52 -11.53
C ILE A 151 6.90 -31.72 -10.76
N LYS A 152 6.84 -31.70 -9.43
CA LYS A 152 7.34 -32.76 -8.55
C LYS A 152 6.63 -34.12 -8.76
N LYS A 153 5.44 -34.16 -9.35
CA LYS A 153 4.71 -35.41 -9.60
C LYS A 153 5.32 -36.23 -10.74
N TRP A 154 5.81 -35.59 -11.76
CA TRP A 154 6.33 -36.27 -12.98
C TRP A 154 7.85 -36.22 -13.12
N MET A 155 8.50 -35.26 -12.44
CA MET A 155 9.94 -35.08 -12.54
C MET A 155 10.69 -36.06 -11.62
N PRO A 156 11.66 -36.83 -12.14
CA PRO A 156 12.51 -37.72 -11.37
C PRO A 156 13.26 -36.96 -10.26
N VAL A 157 13.42 -37.60 -9.08
CA VAL A 157 14.03 -36.97 -7.90
C VAL A 157 15.42 -36.42 -8.19
N VAL A 158 16.23 -37.14 -8.96
CA VAL A 158 17.61 -36.77 -9.34
C VAL A 158 17.65 -35.45 -10.13
N LEU A 159 16.62 -35.15 -10.93
CA LEU A 159 16.54 -33.94 -11.76
C LEU A 159 15.88 -32.76 -11.09
N ARG A 160 15.18 -32.97 -9.98
CA ARG A 160 14.37 -31.94 -9.34
C ARG A 160 15.16 -30.69 -8.90
N MET A 161 16.40 -30.90 -8.43
CA MET A 161 17.21 -29.80 -7.89
C MET A 161 17.51 -28.73 -8.94
N ILE A 162 17.69 -29.10 -10.20
CA ILE A 162 18.07 -28.19 -11.30
C ILE A 162 16.88 -27.87 -12.19
N PHE A 163 16.14 -28.90 -12.62
CA PHE A 163 15.11 -28.74 -13.64
C PHE A 163 13.77 -28.28 -13.08
N SER A 164 13.45 -28.53 -11.78
CA SER A 164 12.21 -27.96 -11.21
C SER A 164 12.24 -26.44 -11.17
N PRO A 165 13.27 -25.77 -10.60
CA PRO A 165 13.38 -24.32 -10.66
C PRO A 165 13.39 -23.76 -12.10
N LEU A 166 14.08 -24.41 -13.02
CA LEU A 166 14.14 -24.00 -14.43
C LEU A 166 12.74 -23.95 -15.05
N VAL A 167 11.98 -25.05 -14.94
CA VAL A 167 10.64 -25.14 -15.50
C VAL A 167 9.69 -24.15 -14.79
N GLU A 168 9.83 -24.02 -13.48
CA GLU A 168 8.99 -23.14 -12.68
C GLU A 168 9.23 -21.66 -13.03
N ILE A 169 10.48 -21.21 -13.09
CA ILE A 169 10.84 -19.83 -13.48
C ILE A 169 10.32 -19.54 -14.89
N PHE A 170 10.51 -20.49 -15.82
CA PHE A 170 10.06 -20.30 -17.19
C PHE A 170 8.54 -20.21 -17.27
N LEU A 171 7.80 -21.20 -16.75
CA LEU A 171 6.34 -21.23 -16.84
C LEU A 171 5.68 -20.07 -16.11
N VAL A 172 6.05 -19.83 -14.84
CA VAL A 172 5.46 -18.78 -14.02
C VAL A 172 5.90 -17.42 -14.54
N GLY A 173 7.19 -17.24 -14.82
CA GLY A 173 7.74 -15.96 -15.30
C GLY A 173 7.11 -15.51 -16.62
N ILE A 174 7.02 -16.41 -17.60
CA ILE A 174 6.40 -16.08 -18.90
C ILE A 174 4.90 -15.83 -18.74
N THR A 175 4.20 -16.64 -17.94
CA THR A 175 2.76 -16.41 -17.72
C THR A 175 2.51 -15.05 -17.06
N VAL A 176 3.33 -14.67 -16.08
CA VAL A 176 3.21 -13.36 -15.44
C VAL A 176 3.55 -12.25 -16.43
N LEU A 177 4.63 -12.40 -17.19
CA LEU A 177 5.06 -11.37 -18.14
C LEU A 177 4.00 -11.12 -19.23
N VAL A 178 3.51 -12.20 -19.86
CA VAL A 178 2.73 -12.12 -21.10
C VAL A 178 1.22 -12.03 -20.86
N VAL A 179 0.73 -12.59 -19.76
CA VAL A 179 -0.71 -12.70 -19.51
C VAL A 179 -1.13 -11.88 -18.29
N VAL A 180 -0.52 -12.17 -17.14
CA VAL A 180 -0.98 -11.63 -15.87
C VAL A 180 -0.64 -10.15 -15.72
N GLY A 181 0.57 -9.76 -16.08
CA GLY A 181 1.02 -8.38 -16.01
C GLY A 181 0.12 -7.42 -16.80
N PRO A 182 -0.14 -7.67 -18.09
CA PRO A 182 -1.08 -6.88 -18.87
C PRO A 182 -2.48 -6.79 -18.24
N ILE A 183 -3.06 -7.90 -17.76
CA ILE A 183 -4.38 -7.89 -17.11
C ILE A 183 -4.37 -7.02 -15.85
N ILE A 184 -3.36 -7.20 -14.99
CA ILE A 184 -3.25 -6.41 -13.75
C ILE A 184 -2.99 -4.94 -14.06
N THR A 185 -2.20 -4.65 -15.10
CA THR A 185 -1.99 -3.29 -15.57
C THR A 185 -3.31 -2.64 -15.98
N LEU A 186 -4.16 -3.32 -16.75
CA LEU A 186 -5.49 -2.79 -17.12
C LEU A 186 -6.36 -2.49 -15.89
N VAL A 187 -6.38 -3.39 -14.90
CA VAL A 187 -7.14 -3.17 -13.66
C VAL A 187 -6.56 -2.00 -12.87
N SER A 188 -5.23 -1.94 -12.73
CA SER A 188 -4.55 -0.85 -12.02
C SER A 188 -4.78 0.50 -12.71
N THR A 189 -4.69 0.53 -14.05
CA THR A 189 -4.98 1.73 -14.84
C THR A 189 -6.43 2.17 -14.64
N GLY A 190 -7.39 1.24 -14.69
CA GLY A 190 -8.80 1.57 -14.45
C GLY A 190 -9.07 2.16 -13.05
N ILE A 191 -8.40 1.65 -12.02
CA ILE A 191 -8.47 2.23 -10.66
C ILE A 191 -7.81 3.61 -10.65
N SER A 192 -6.63 3.75 -11.28
CA SER A 192 -5.93 5.02 -11.42
C SER A 192 -6.79 6.08 -12.10
N ASP A 193 -7.36 5.73 -13.26
CA ASP A 193 -8.20 6.63 -14.05
C ASP A 193 -9.42 7.07 -13.24
N ALA A 194 -10.07 6.15 -12.52
CA ALA A 194 -11.19 6.48 -11.65
C ALA A 194 -10.80 7.45 -10.53
N LEU A 195 -9.66 7.21 -9.88
CA LEU A 195 -9.15 8.10 -8.83
C LEU A 195 -8.75 9.48 -9.40
N GLN A 196 -8.04 9.51 -10.53
CA GLN A 196 -7.66 10.74 -11.19
C GLN A 196 -8.90 11.53 -11.69
N TRP A 197 -9.91 10.82 -12.20
CA TRP A 197 -11.16 11.45 -12.58
C TRP A 197 -11.84 12.14 -11.37
N VAL A 198 -11.88 11.48 -10.22
CA VAL A 198 -12.39 12.07 -8.98
C VAL A 198 -11.54 13.27 -8.56
N LEU A 199 -10.21 13.14 -8.58
CA LEU A 199 -9.26 14.19 -8.20
C LEU A 199 -9.33 15.40 -9.15
N SER A 200 -9.45 15.17 -10.47
CA SER A 200 -9.53 16.25 -11.48
C SER A 200 -10.88 16.95 -11.53
N SER A 201 -11.95 16.28 -11.10
CA SER A 201 -13.29 16.85 -11.11
C SER A 201 -13.45 17.99 -10.11
N ASN A 202 -13.03 17.75 -8.86
CA ASN A 202 -13.03 18.76 -7.80
C ASN A 202 -12.17 18.24 -6.64
N LEU A 203 -11.05 18.88 -6.38
CA LEU A 203 -10.09 18.45 -5.34
C LEU A 203 -10.68 18.45 -3.92
N ILE A 204 -11.60 19.36 -3.63
CA ILE A 204 -12.26 19.45 -2.32
C ILE A 204 -13.17 18.24 -2.11
N LEU A 205 -13.99 17.92 -3.13
CA LEU A 205 -14.86 16.74 -3.10
C LEU A 205 -14.06 15.45 -3.12
N ALA A 206 -12.99 15.39 -3.90
CA ALA A 206 -12.08 14.25 -3.90
C ALA A 206 -11.46 14.02 -2.53
N GLY A 207 -10.95 15.07 -1.89
CA GLY A 207 -10.42 15.01 -0.53
C GLY A 207 -11.44 14.50 0.47
N LEU A 208 -12.68 15.01 0.40
CA LEU A 208 -13.79 14.57 1.24
C LEU A 208 -14.10 13.07 1.05
N ILE A 209 -14.28 12.64 -0.19
CA ILE A 209 -14.70 11.27 -0.54
C ILE A 209 -13.57 10.28 -0.22
N ILE A 210 -12.38 10.53 -0.75
CA ILE A 210 -11.23 9.64 -0.54
C ILE A 210 -10.85 9.64 0.94
N GLY A 211 -10.77 10.81 1.58
CA GLY A 211 -10.50 10.93 3.01
C GLY A 211 -11.48 10.12 3.86
N GLY A 212 -12.77 10.18 3.56
CA GLY A 212 -13.80 9.44 4.30
C GLY A 212 -13.81 7.94 4.04
N LEU A 213 -13.53 7.49 2.81
CA LEU A 213 -13.70 6.11 2.39
C LEU A 213 -12.40 5.30 2.32
N TYR A 214 -11.23 5.93 2.27
CA TYR A 214 -9.96 5.23 2.11
C TYR A 214 -9.73 4.14 3.16
N GLN A 215 -10.05 4.41 4.42
CA GLN A 215 -9.87 3.43 5.49
C GLN A 215 -10.83 2.23 5.36
N VAL A 216 -11.95 2.37 4.64
CA VAL A 216 -12.79 1.23 4.25
C VAL A 216 -12.04 0.34 3.26
N LEU A 217 -11.33 0.92 2.28
CA LEU A 217 -10.46 0.15 1.39
C LEU A 217 -9.36 -0.57 2.17
N VAL A 218 -8.82 0.06 3.23
CA VAL A 218 -7.80 -0.56 4.09
C VAL A 218 -8.35 -1.79 4.81
N ILE A 219 -9.59 -1.74 5.34
CA ILE A 219 -10.24 -2.91 5.98
C ILE A 219 -10.27 -4.12 5.04
N PHE A 220 -10.53 -3.89 3.76
CA PHE A 220 -10.62 -4.95 2.75
C PHE A 220 -9.28 -5.27 2.08
N GLY A 221 -8.19 -4.57 2.43
CA GLY A 221 -6.88 -4.71 1.79
C GLY A 221 -6.81 -4.10 0.39
N LEU A 222 -7.87 -3.44 -0.09
CA LEU A 222 -7.95 -2.85 -1.43
C LEU A 222 -7.06 -1.60 -1.60
N HIS A 223 -6.63 -0.98 -0.50
CA HIS A 223 -5.70 0.14 -0.52
C HIS A 223 -4.35 -0.20 -1.18
N TRP A 224 -3.99 -1.48 -1.25
CA TRP A 224 -2.78 -1.92 -1.96
C TRP A 224 -2.84 -1.67 -3.47
N ALA A 225 -4.05 -1.51 -4.06
CA ALA A 225 -4.20 -1.06 -5.43
C ALA A 225 -3.79 0.41 -5.62
N VAL A 226 -3.86 1.21 -4.56
CA VAL A 226 -3.55 2.65 -4.58
C VAL A 226 -2.04 2.90 -4.43
N ILE A 227 -1.33 2.03 -3.71
CA ILE A 227 0.10 2.19 -3.42
C ILE A 227 0.99 2.27 -4.67
N PRO A 228 0.82 1.41 -5.71
CA PRO A 228 1.59 1.54 -6.94
C PRO A 228 1.35 2.86 -7.66
N ILE A 229 0.13 3.40 -7.61
CA ILE A 229 -0.22 4.68 -8.22
C ILE A 229 0.57 5.80 -7.55
N ILE A 230 0.51 5.86 -6.22
CA ILE A 230 1.28 6.82 -5.42
C ILE A 230 2.79 6.68 -5.69
N SER A 231 3.28 5.44 -5.75
CA SER A 231 4.69 5.17 -6.02
C SER A 231 5.12 5.67 -7.40
N ALA A 232 4.27 5.48 -8.42
CA ALA A 232 4.53 5.95 -9.76
C ALA A 232 4.55 7.50 -9.82
N GLU A 233 3.59 8.17 -9.17
CA GLU A 233 3.53 9.64 -9.09
C GLU A 233 4.78 10.23 -8.42
N LEU A 234 5.27 9.58 -7.35
CA LEU A 234 6.46 10.03 -6.61
C LEU A 234 7.78 9.68 -7.29
N SER A 235 7.80 8.75 -8.25
CA SER A 235 9.05 8.27 -8.88
C SER A 235 9.54 9.14 -10.03
N VAL A 236 8.70 10.02 -10.56
CA VAL A 236 9.13 10.97 -11.61
C VAL A 236 9.92 12.12 -11.00
N PRO A 237 10.85 12.74 -11.75
CA PRO A 237 11.59 13.90 -11.27
C PRO A 237 10.64 15.03 -10.82
N GLY A 238 10.79 15.48 -9.57
CA GLY A 238 9.86 16.45 -8.95
C GLY A 238 8.48 15.91 -8.65
N GLY A 239 8.32 14.57 -8.66
CA GLY A 239 7.05 13.89 -8.42
C GLY A 239 6.44 14.23 -7.08
N HIS A 240 5.13 14.41 -7.09
CA HIS A 240 4.31 14.66 -5.92
C HIS A 240 2.96 13.96 -6.06
N SER A 241 2.28 13.75 -4.95
CA SER A 241 1.00 13.05 -4.92
C SER A 241 0.03 13.72 -3.95
N LEU A 242 -1.03 14.31 -4.50
CA LEU A 242 -2.17 14.76 -3.71
C LEU A 242 -2.90 13.59 -3.07
N LEU A 243 -3.00 12.47 -3.79
CA LEU A 243 -3.61 11.24 -3.30
C LEU A 243 -2.91 10.75 -2.02
N ASN A 244 -1.57 10.72 -2.03
CA ASN A 244 -0.80 10.31 -0.85
C ASN A 244 -0.97 11.28 0.33
N ALA A 245 -1.09 12.58 0.07
CA ALA A 245 -1.38 13.56 1.11
C ALA A 245 -2.75 13.30 1.75
N ILE A 246 -3.79 13.00 0.96
CA ILE A 246 -5.12 12.62 1.48
C ILE A 246 -5.04 11.31 2.28
N VAL A 247 -4.31 10.31 1.78
CA VAL A 247 -4.08 9.04 2.50
C VAL A 247 -3.43 9.30 3.85
N SER A 248 -2.43 10.16 3.91
CA SER A 248 -1.76 10.59 5.14
C SER A 248 -2.75 11.18 6.17
N VAL A 249 -3.69 12.02 5.71
CA VAL A 249 -4.78 12.57 6.54
C VAL A 249 -5.62 11.46 7.16
N THR A 250 -5.93 10.40 6.42
CA THR A 250 -6.73 9.28 6.95
C THR A 250 -6.00 8.54 8.07
N MET A 251 -4.68 8.41 7.98
CA MET A 251 -3.86 7.80 9.03
C MET A 251 -3.86 8.64 10.31
N ILE A 252 -3.71 9.96 10.18
CA ILE A 252 -3.79 10.93 11.28
C ILE A 252 -5.14 10.82 12.00
N ALA A 253 -6.24 10.75 11.24
CA ALA A 253 -7.58 10.65 11.78
C ALA A 253 -7.82 9.36 12.57
N GLN A 254 -7.32 8.22 12.10
CA GLN A 254 -7.42 6.95 12.83
C GLN A 254 -6.64 7.01 14.16
N GLY A 255 -5.47 7.61 14.15
CA GLY A 255 -4.69 7.87 15.37
C GLY A 255 -5.42 8.79 16.35
N ALA A 256 -6.01 9.87 15.86
CA ALA A 256 -6.79 10.81 16.68
C ALA A 256 -8.05 10.15 17.29
N GLY A 257 -8.69 9.23 16.56
CA GLY A 257 -9.79 8.42 17.09
C GLY A 257 -9.35 7.53 18.25
N ALA A 258 -8.22 6.82 18.09
CA ALA A 258 -7.63 6.02 19.17
C ALA A 258 -7.24 6.88 20.36
N LEU A 259 -6.67 8.07 20.13
CA LEU A 259 -6.32 9.05 21.17
C LEU A 259 -7.55 9.53 21.96
N ALA A 260 -8.69 9.74 21.29
CA ALA A 260 -9.94 10.09 21.93
C ALA A 260 -10.47 8.96 22.84
N VAL A 261 -10.35 7.72 22.41
CA VAL A 261 -10.66 6.53 23.24
C VAL A 261 -9.76 6.48 24.48
N TRP A 262 -8.45 6.69 24.29
CA TRP A 262 -7.51 6.78 25.42
C TRP A 262 -7.91 7.88 26.42
N ALA A 263 -8.19 9.08 25.95
CA ALA A 263 -8.55 10.23 26.80
C ALA A 263 -9.83 9.97 27.61
N LYS A 264 -10.80 9.27 27.03
CA LYS A 264 -12.10 9.01 27.64
C LYS A 264 -12.13 7.76 28.52
N THR A 265 -11.19 6.83 28.32
CA THR A 265 -11.11 5.58 29.09
C THR A 265 -10.49 5.82 30.47
N ARG A 266 -11.25 5.53 31.54
CA ARG A 266 -10.79 5.70 32.93
C ARG A 266 -10.65 4.37 33.69
N LYS A 267 -11.58 3.44 33.48
CA LYS A 267 -11.67 2.19 34.26
C LYS A 267 -10.85 1.06 33.67
N ASN A 268 -10.81 0.94 32.33
CA ASN A 268 -10.13 -0.17 31.66
C ASN A 268 -8.68 0.24 31.32
N LYS A 269 -7.73 -0.11 32.20
CA LYS A 269 -6.30 0.22 32.03
C LYS A 269 -5.69 -0.43 30.78
N ASP A 270 -6.10 -1.65 30.44
CA ASP A 270 -5.58 -2.36 29.26
C ASP A 270 -6.01 -1.68 27.97
N LEU A 271 -7.30 -1.32 27.85
CA LEU A 271 -7.78 -0.55 26.72
C LEU A 271 -7.09 0.81 26.63
N LYS A 272 -6.88 1.48 27.76
CA LYS A 272 -6.20 2.78 27.78
C LYS A 272 -4.77 2.67 27.28
N GLY A 273 -4.02 1.66 27.72
CA GLY A 273 -2.66 1.39 27.23
C GLY A 273 -2.63 1.06 25.75
N LEU A 274 -3.53 0.16 25.31
CA LEU A 274 -3.66 -0.20 23.89
C LEU A 274 -3.99 1.01 23.00
N ALA A 275 -4.95 1.85 23.42
CA ALA A 275 -5.39 3.00 22.64
C ALA A 275 -4.28 4.05 22.49
N MET A 276 -3.45 4.29 23.54
CA MET A 276 -2.30 5.19 23.44
C MET A 276 -1.23 4.63 22.50
N SER A 277 -0.86 3.36 22.68
CA SER A 277 0.11 2.70 21.80
C SER A 277 -0.34 2.72 20.34
N ALA A 278 -1.63 2.47 20.11
CA ALA A 278 -2.24 2.51 18.78
C ALA A 278 -2.22 3.93 18.16
N ALA A 279 -2.47 4.96 18.97
CA ALA A 279 -2.39 6.35 18.51
C ALA A 279 -0.96 6.75 18.13
N ILE A 280 0.04 6.36 18.92
CA ILE A 280 1.46 6.59 18.63
C ILE A 280 1.87 5.84 17.36
N SER A 281 1.46 4.59 17.22
CA SER A 281 1.71 3.79 16.02
C SER A 281 1.13 4.42 14.76
N ALA A 282 -0.11 4.93 14.84
CA ALA A 282 -0.75 5.63 13.74
C ALA A 282 -0.04 6.94 13.39
N ALA A 283 0.44 7.70 14.39
CA ALA A 283 1.26 8.89 14.16
C ALA A 283 2.59 8.55 13.45
N ALA A 284 3.12 7.36 13.69
CA ALA A 284 4.30 6.82 13.01
C ALA A 284 3.98 6.16 11.65
N GLY A 285 2.74 6.28 11.12
CA GLY A 285 2.36 5.77 9.81
C GLY A 285 1.87 4.32 9.79
N ILE A 286 1.69 3.68 10.94
CA ILE A 286 1.21 2.29 11.06
C ILE A 286 -0.17 2.30 11.71
N THR A 287 -1.21 2.21 10.89
CA THR A 287 -2.61 2.40 11.35
C THR A 287 -3.30 1.14 11.83
N GLU A 288 -2.76 -0.04 11.54
CA GLU A 288 -3.38 -1.33 11.87
C GLU A 288 -3.70 -1.49 13.36
N PRO A 289 -2.82 -1.11 14.31
CA PRO A 289 -3.15 -1.18 15.73
C PRO A 289 -4.32 -0.25 16.13
N ALA A 290 -4.38 0.96 15.55
CA ALA A 290 -5.48 1.88 15.79
C ALA A 290 -6.77 1.38 15.16
N MET A 291 -6.71 0.95 13.91
CA MET A 291 -7.88 0.51 13.15
C MET A 291 -8.47 -0.79 13.69
N TYR A 292 -7.68 -1.86 13.79
CA TYR A 292 -8.18 -3.18 14.20
C TYR A 292 -8.23 -3.35 15.72
N GLY A 293 -7.27 -2.76 16.45
CA GLY A 293 -7.18 -2.89 17.90
C GLY A 293 -8.20 -2.05 18.66
N VAL A 294 -8.57 -0.89 18.10
CA VAL A 294 -9.43 0.10 18.77
C VAL A 294 -10.65 0.48 17.93
N ASN A 295 -10.45 1.12 16.79
CA ASN A 295 -11.50 1.84 16.08
C ASN A 295 -12.61 0.93 15.55
N LEU A 296 -12.25 -0.15 14.84
CA LEU A 296 -13.22 -1.13 14.33
C LEU A 296 -13.88 -1.95 15.44
N LYS A 297 -13.15 -2.18 16.54
CA LYS A 297 -13.67 -2.90 17.69
C LYS A 297 -14.90 -2.22 18.30
N TYR A 298 -14.91 -0.90 18.31
CA TYR A 298 -16.02 -0.09 18.78
C TYR A 298 -16.93 0.43 17.66
N GLY A 299 -16.65 0.17 16.40
CA GLY A 299 -17.44 0.49 15.23
C GLY A 299 -17.73 1.99 15.04
N ARG A 300 -18.39 2.63 16.04
CA ARG A 300 -18.66 4.08 16.03
C ARG A 300 -17.37 4.91 16.01
N VAL A 301 -16.31 4.44 16.67
CA VAL A 301 -14.99 5.11 16.65
C VAL A 301 -14.42 5.12 15.24
N PHE A 302 -14.53 4.01 14.50
CA PHE A 302 -14.12 3.95 13.10
C PHE A 302 -14.88 4.97 12.23
N ILE A 303 -16.22 5.04 12.41
CA ILE A 303 -17.05 5.97 11.63
C ILE A 303 -16.69 7.43 11.95
N THR A 304 -16.56 7.80 13.23
CA THR A 304 -16.24 9.17 13.63
C THR A 304 -14.83 9.57 13.22
N SER A 305 -13.86 8.65 13.26
CA SER A 305 -12.51 8.88 12.73
C SER A 305 -12.51 9.07 11.21
N SER A 306 -13.31 8.27 10.49
CA SER A 306 -13.44 8.41 9.03
C SER A 306 -14.13 9.72 8.63
N ILE A 307 -15.12 10.19 9.39
CA ILE A 307 -15.72 11.52 9.19
C ILE A 307 -14.67 12.61 9.44
N GLY A 308 -13.87 12.50 10.50
CA GLY A 308 -12.75 13.39 10.75
C GLY A 308 -11.73 13.40 9.61
N ALA A 309 -11.45 12.23 9.03
CA ALA A 309 -10.60 12.09 7.85
C ALA A 309 -11.23 12.76 6.61
N ALA A 310 -12.54 12.64 6.42
CA ALA A 310 -13.26 13.32 5.35
C ALA A 310 -13.15 14.86 5.45
N ILE A 311 -13.29 15.40 6.66
CA ILE A 311 -13.12 16.84 6.92
C ILE A 311 -11.67 17.25 6.64
N GLY A 312 -10.70 16.50 7.15
CA GLY A 312 -9.28 16.78 6.89
C GLY A 312 -8.93 16.69 5.41
N GLY A 313 -9.46 15.67 4.71
CA GLY A 313 -9.28 15.50 3.27
C GLY A 313 -9.89 16.65 2.45
N LEU A 314 -11.08 17.13 2.86
CA LEU A 314 -11.70 18.32 2.27
C LEU A 314 -10.77 19.54 2.38
N VAL A 315 -10.21 19.79 3.58
CA VAL A 315 -9.27 20.91 3.81
C VAL A 315 -7.97 20.68 3.03
N ASN A 316 -7.49 19.43 2.92
CA ASN A 316 -6.34 19.08 2.08
C ASN A 316 -6.58 19.47 0.61
N GLY A 317 -7.73 19.10 0.06
CA GLY A 317 -8.12 19.46 -1.29
C GLY A 317 -8.28 20.97 -1.49
N PHE A 318 -8.81 21.69 -0.48
CA PHE A 318 -8.95 23.14 -0.52
C PHE A 318 -7.61 23.87 -0.51
N LEU A 319 -6.65 23.42 0.31
CA LEU A 319 -5.32 24.00 0.44
C LEU A 319 -4.31 23.45 -0.59
N HIS A 320 -4.71 22.50 -1.44
CA HIS A 320 -3.86 21.86 -2.46
C HIS A 320 -2.56 21.34 -1.84
N VAL A 321 -2.67 20.53 -0.77
CA VAL A 321 -1.49 19.98 -0.10
C VAL A 321 -1.04 18.72 -0.79
N ASP A 322 0.18 18.72 -1.27
CA ASP A 322 0.84 17.59 -1.93
C ASP A 322 1.89 16.95 -1.04
N MET A 323 2.17 15.66 -1.28
CA MET A 323 3.21 14.91 -0.60
C MET A 323 4.31 14.52 -1.59
N TYR A 324 5.56 14.80 -1.25
CA TYR A 324 6.76 14.58 -2.08
C TYR A 324 7.55 13.34 -1.65
N GLY A 325 7.08 12.60 -0.68
CA GLY A 325 7.63 11.34 -0.21
C GLY A 325 6.53 10.34 0.08
N PHE A 326 6.89 9.10 0.37
CA PHE A 326 5.91 8.02 0.53
C PHE A 326 5.36 7.88 1.96
N THR A 327 6.10 8.31 2.97
CA THR A 327 5.74 8.08 4.39
C THR A 327 4.58 8.98 4.80
N GLY A 328 3.45 8.38 5.12
CA GLY A 328 2.25 9.08 5.58
C GLY A 328 2.22 9.37 7.09
N SER A 329 1.12 9.99 7.52
CA SER A 329 0.84 10.40 8.89
C SER A 329 1.76 11.51 9.42
N LEU A 330 1.80 11.73 10.74
CA LEU A 330 2.58 12.83 11.33
C LEU A 330 4.08 12.65 11.14
N ILE A 331 4.61 11.42 11.22
CA ILE A 331 6.04 11.16 10.98
C ILE A 331 6.47 11.49 9.55
N GLY A 332 5.53 11.51 8.62
CA GLY A 332 5.76 11.86 7.22
C GLY A 332 5.90 13.36 6.95
N PHE A 333 5.86 14.21 7.98
CA PHE A 333 5.93 15.69 7.83
C PHE A 333 7.06 16.18 6.93
N PRO A 334 8.27 15.54 6.89
CA PRO A 334 9.32 16.00 6.00
C PRO A 334 8.95 15.89 4.52
N SER A 335 8.10 14.93 4.17
CA SER A 335 7.66 14.71 2.79
C SER A 335 6.69 15.78 2.26
N PHE A 336 6.29 16.73 3.08
CA PHE A 336 5.48 17.88 2.68
C PHE A 336 6.30 19.13 2.40
N ALA A 337 7.61 19.09 2.63
CA ALA A 337 8.52 20.17 2.27
C ALA A 337 8.76 20.19 0.76
N SER A 338 8.62 21.35 0.13
CA SER A 338 8.87 21.52 -1.30
C SER A 338 9.38 22.93 -1.62
N ALA A 339 10.41 23.00 -2.47
CA ALA A 339 10.90 24.27 -2.98
C ALA A 339 9.94 24.89 -4.00
N SER A 340 9.19 24.06 -4.74
CA SER A 340 8.20 24.52 -5.74
C SER A 340 6.91 25.03 -5.11
N ASN A 341 6.58 24.59 -3.87
CA ASN A 341 5.42 25.06 -3.12
C ASN A 341 5.80 25.33 -1.64
N PRO A 342 6.35 26.51 -1.33
CA PRO A 342 6.83 26.83 0.03
C PRO A 342 5.75 26.78 1.10
N ASN A 343 4.49 27.06 0.73
CA ASN A 343 3.36 27.04 1.67
C ASN A 343 2.87 25.62 2.01
N ASN A 344 3.26 24.61 1.21
CA ASN A 344 2.77 23.25 1.34
C ASN A 344 3.04 22.65 2.73
N PHE A 345 4.22 22.91 3.27
CA PHE A 345 4.61 22.45 4.60
C PHE A 345 3.73 23.04 5.72
N MET A 346 3.44 24.35 5.66
CA MET A 346 2.57 24.99 6.63
C MET A 346 1.11 24.52 6.46
N ASN A 347 0.66 24.40 5.22
CA ASN A 347 -0.67 23.91 4.89
C ASN A 347 -0.89 22.49 5.42
N PHE A 348 0.12 21.62 5.35
CA PHE A 348 0.06 20.28 5.96
C PHE A 348 -0.25 20.33 7.46
N TRP A 349 0.42 21.22 8.21
CA TRP A 349 0.16 21.33 9.65
C TRP A 349 -1.24 21.85 9.96
N ILE A 350 -1.78 22.75 9.12
CA ILE A 350 -3.18 23.19 9.21
C ILE A 350 -4.12 22.01 8.99
N VAL A 351 -3.90 21.23 7.92
CA VAL A 351 -4.69 20.03 7.62
C VAL A 351 -4.59 19.00 8.74
N ALA A 352 -3.40 18.75 9.24
CA ALA A 352 -3.17 17.80 10.33
C ALA A 352 -3.91 18.25 11.61
N ALA A 353 -3.81 19.52 11.99
CA ALA A 353 -4.50 20.07 13.15
C ALA A 353 -6.02 19.96 13.02
N VAL A 354 -6.59 20.35 11.88
CA VAL A 354 -8.03 20.23 11.62
C VAL A 354 -8.46 18.76 11.69
N THR A 355 -7.70 17.86 11.09
CA THR A 355 -7.98 16.42 11.11
C THR A 355 -7.98 15.85 12.52
N ILE A 356 -6.95 16.18 13.32
CA ILE A 356 -6.84 15.72 14.70
C ILE A 356 -8.02 16.25 15.52
N VAL A 357 -8.29 17.55 15.46
CA VAL A 357 -9.39 18.16 16.21
C VAL A 357 -10.73 17.56 15.80
N ALA A 358 -11.00 17.44 14.51
CA ALA A 358 -12.26 16.88 14.02
C ALA A 358 -12.43 15.41 14.44
N ALA A 359 -11.46 14.56 14.14
CA ALA A 359 -11.53 13.12 14.45
C ALA A 359 -11.56 12.87 15.96
N PHE A 360 -10.73 13.57 16.73
CA PHE A 360 -10.72 13.47 18.20
C PHE A 360 -12.05 13.91 18.80
N THR A 361 -12.54 15.10 18.46
CA THR A 361 -13.76 15.66 19.03
C THR A 361 -14.98 14.82 18.68
N LEU A 362 -15.14 14.43 17.39
CA LEU A 362 -16.24 13.57 16.96
C LEU A 362 -16.20 12.22 17.68
N THR A 363 -15.02 11.64 17.83
CA THR A 363 -14.87 10.36 18.53
C THR A 363 -15.11 10.50 20.02
N TYR A 364 -14.60 11.55 20.64
CA TYR A 364 -14.78 11.83 22.06
C TYR A 364 -16.27 12.03 22.40
N LEU A 365 -17.01 12.78 21.58
CA LEU A 365 -18.42 13.07 21.82
C LEU A 365 -19.34 11.90 21.44
N PHE A 366 -19.12 11.30 20.27
CA PHE A 366 -20.08 10.38 19.65
C PHE A 366 -19.54 8.95 19.43
N GLY A 367 -18.23 8.78 19.34
CA GLY A 367 -17.60 7.51 18.92
C GLY A 367 -17.52 6.48 20.05
N TYR A 368 -17.15 6.89 21.26
CA TYR A 368 -16.88 6.00 22.37
C TYR A 368 -17.56 6.46 23.66
N LYS A 369 -18.12 5.49 24.41
CA LYS A 369 -18.58 5.70 25.78
C LYS A 369 -17.93 4.66 26.68
N GLU A 370 -17.50 5.08 27.89
CA GLU A 370 -16.95 4.15 28.87
C GLU A 370 -18.05 3.17 29.30
N GLY A 371 -17.75 1.88 29.22
CA GLY A 371 -18.73 0.82 29.43
C GLY A 371 -19.35 0.26 28.14
N ASP A 372 -19.03 0.82 26.98
CA ASP A 372 -19.37 0.15 25.72
C ASP A 372 -18.78 -1.25 25.73
N SER A 373 -19.67 -2.25 25.92
CA SER A 373 -19.26 -3.65 25.87
C SER A 373 -18.89 -4.00 24.44
N LEU A 374 -17.77 -4.72 24.30
CA LEU A 374 -17.47 -5.42 23.07
C LEU A 374 -18.70 -6.22 22.66
N LYS A 375 -19.30 -5.91 21.51
CA LYS A 375 -20.14 -6.88 20.81
C LYS A 375 -19.22 -8.03 20.40
N ALA A 376 -18.92 -8.91 21.36
CA ALA A 376 -18.35 -10.20 21.08
C ALA A 376 -19.35 -10.89 20.15
N LYS A 377 -19.02 -11.01 18.88
CA LYS A 377 -19.60 -12.07 18.06
C LYS A 377 -19.20 -13.34 18.80
N THR A 378 -20.19 -13.92 19.48
CA THR A 378 -20.11 -15.19 20.16
C THR A 378 -19.37 -16.17 19.27
N ALA A 379 -18.18 -16.57 19.69
CA ALA A 379 -17.56 -17.77 19.16
C ALA A 379 -18.56 -18.92 19.34
N PRO A 380 -18.76 -19.80 18.37
CA PRO A 380 -19.65 -20.92 18.53
C PRO A 380 -19.20 -21.70 19.75
N LYS A 381 -20.11 -21.91 20.72
CA LYS A 381 -19.91 -22.78 21.89
C LYS A 381 -19.30 -24.09 21.37
N LYS A 382 -18.08 -24.42 21.81
CA LYS A 382 -17.56 -25.77 21.70
C LYS A 382 -18.59 -26.68 22.35
N ARG A 383 -19.29 -27.49 21.55
CA ARG A 383 -20.00 -28.64 22.04
C ARG A 383 -18.97 -29.54 22.70
N HIS A 384 -19.00 -29.65 24.01
CA HIS A 384 -18.43 -30.79 24.72
C HIS A 384 -19.14 -32.04 24.14
N LEU A 385 -18.43 -32.80 23.33
CA LEU A 385 -18.72 -34.19 23.15
C LEU A 385 -18.25 -34.86 24.44
N GLY A 386 -19.20 -35.12 25.30
CA GLY A 386 -18.99 -36.02 26.45
C GLY A 386 -18.93 -37.45 25.93
N GLU A 387 -18.03 -38.18 26.50
CA GLU A 387 -17.89 -39.65 26.65
C GLU A 387 -18.13 -40.54 25.43
#